data_42cbe37cb63b5ab73c835d5d4b3d9d89
#
_entry.id   42cbe37cb63b5ab73c835d5d4b3d9d89
#
_cell.length_a   1.000
_cell.length_b   1.000
_cell.length_c   1.000
_cell.angle_alpha   90.00
_cell.angle_beta   90.00
_cell.angle_gamma   90.00
#
_symmetry.space_group_name_H-M   'P 1'
#
loop_
_entity.id
_entity.type
_entity.pdbx_description
1 polymer ?
#
loop_
_entity_poly.entity_id
_entity_poly.type
_entity_poly.pdbx_seq_one_letter_code
_entity_poly.pdbx_strand_id
1 'polypeptide(L)'
;MFKFSEEKINNLTSEKLQNKMETFKNKMEETFDNKDLKYMNDNLETLRIFILKSKLFQYPYKAMYNNLSNELMILEEDDTIYHELLHLSCNNRKNKNTIRGFAHYTKKQKNILSFSTGLDEVYTEILANRLFNKEINTTTTKTVELVLLLEQLINNLPSLYLNSDLYELVLELSKYTSLNESLDFIYNIDRLFEIEMKNNIRKRDKEKYRAIYQKTLYFLKQYQYKRNYQEQKKKLKLL
;
A
#
# COMPACT_ATOMS: atom_id res chain seq x y z
N MET A 1 4.84 -22.09 15.11
CA MET A 1 3.56 -21.73 15.76
C MET A 1 3.92 -20.92 17.01
N PHE A 2 3.87 -19.59 16.91
CA PHE A 2 4.29 -18.72 18.03
C PHE A 2 3.07 -18.51 18.92
N LYS A 3 3.20 -18.86 20.20
CA LYS A 3 2.23 -18.53 21.24
C LYS A 3 2.55 -17.10 21.72
N PHE A 4 1.73 -16.15 21.35
CA PHE A 4 1.74 -14.82 21.98
C PHE A 4 0.98 -14.91 23.30
N SER A 5 1.57 -14.43 24.38
CA SER A 5 0.85 -14.26 25.65
C SER A 5 -0.11 -13.09 25.49
N GLU A 6 -1.39 -13.38 25.51
CA GLU A 6 -2.46 -12.39 25.55
C GLU A 6 -2.43 -11.65 26.90
N GLU A 7 -1.71 -10.57 27.02
CA GLU A 7 -2.09 -9.54 27.96
C GLU A 7 -3.12 -8.66 27.25
N LYS A 8 -4.39 -8.89 27.54
CA LYS A 8 -5.48 -7.98 27.20
C LYS A 8 -5.16 -6.61 27.82
N ILE A 9 -4.77 -5.67 27.00
CA ILE A 9 -4.68 -4.28 27.40
C ILE A 9 -6.09 -3.69 27.27
N ASN A 10 -6.94 -3.98 28.25
CA ASN A 10 -8.09 -3.18 28.57
C ASN A 10 -7.56 -1.90 29.23
N ASN A 11 -7.73 -0.75 28.60
CA ASN A 11 -7.62 0.61 29.12
C ASN A 11 -6.23 1.24 29.34
N LEU A 12 -5.15 0.74 28.78
CA LEU A 12 -3.84 1.40 28.84
C LEU A 12 -3.20 1.49 27.44
N THR A 13 -3.93 2.01 26.48
CA THR A 13 -3.26 2.66 25.34
C THR A 13 -2.55 3.88 25.93
N SER A 14 -1.23 4.01 25.68
CA SER A 14 -0.52 5.18 26.17
C SER A 14 -1.19 6.44 25.61
N GLU A 15 -1.17 7.53 26.34
CA GLU A 15 -1.67 8.83 25.86
C GLU A 15 -1.04 9.20 24.49
N LYS A 16 0.23 8.85 24.32
CA LYS A 16 0.96 9.04 23.06
C LYS A 16 0.34 8.28 21.88
N LEU A 17 -0.07 7.03 22.09
CA LEU A 17 -0.72 6.23 21.04
C LEU A 17 -2.12 6.77 20.72
N GLN A 18 -2.89 7.15 21.75
CA GLN A 18 -4.21 7.77 21.57
C GLN A 18 -4.09 9.05 20.75
N ASN A 19 -3.14 9.92 21.06
CA ASN A 19 -2.87 11.15 20.31
C ASN A 19 -2.47 10.87 18.85
N LYS A 20 -1.68 9.82 18.59
CA LYS A 20 -1.34 9.42 17.20
C LYS A 20 -2.55 8.91 16.42
N MET A 21 -3.41 8.12 17.06
CA MET A 21 -4.62 7.62 16.42
C MET A 21 -5.61 8.74 16.10
N GLU A 22 -5.76 9.69 17.03
CA GLU A 22 -6.60 10.88 16.81
C GLU A 22 -6.01 11.78 15.73
N THR A 23 -4.71 12.05 15.76
CA THR A 23 -4.01 12.79 14.69
C THR A 23 -4.20 12.11 13.34
N PHE A 24 -4.09 10.78 13.29
CA PHE A 24 -4.33 10.02 12.06
C PHE A 24 -5.75 10.21 11.55
N LYS A 25 -6.74 9.99 12.41
CA LYS A 25 -8.15 10.11 12.05
C LYS A 25 -8.48 11.50 11.52
N ASN A 26 -8.12 12.54 12.26
CA ASN A 26 -8.38 13.93 11.89
C ASN A 26 -7.72 14.25 10.54
N LYS A 27 -6.46 13.85 10.33
CA LYS A 27 -5.76 14.09 9.07
C LYS A 27 -6.41 13.40 7.88
N MET A 28 -6.89 12.18 8.06
CA MET A 28 -7.61 11.45 7.02
C MET A 28 -8.94 12.12 6.68
N GLU A 29 -9.73 12.52 7.69
CA GLU A 29 -11.01 13.21 7.52
C GLU A 29 -10.87 14.61 6.90
N GLU A 30 -9.77 15.32 7.16
CA GLU A 30 -9.42 16.59 6.51
C GLU A 30 -9.03 16.44 5.03
N THR A 31 -8.44 15.29 4.67
CA THR A 31 -7.80 15.10 3.36
C THR A 31 -8.69 14.39 2.36
N PHE A 32 -9.55 13.47 2.82
CA PHE A 32 -10.33 12.57 1.98
C PHE A 32 -11.83 12.67 2.25
N ASP A 33 -12.63 12.40 1.21
CA ASP A 33 -14.09 12.35 1.33
C ASP A 33 -14.52 11.15 2.21
N ASN A 34 -15.62 11.29 2.94
CA ASN A 34 -16.20 10.22 3.78
C ASN A 34 -16.44 8.90 3.04
N LYS A 35 -16.75 8.96 1.74
CA LYS A 35 -16.93 7.76 0.90
C LYS A 35 -15.65 6.93 0.77
N ASP A 36 -14.48 7.58 0.80
CA ASP A 36 -13.16 6.93 0.70
C ASP A 36 -12.68 6.40 2.05
N LEU A 37 -13.28 6.87 3.17
CA LEU A 37 -12.94 6.50 4.53
C LEU A 37 -13.82 5.39 5.13
N LYS A 38 -14.66 4.78 4.31
CA LYS A 38 -15.61 3.75 4.75
C LYS A 38 -14.94 2.61 5.53
N TYR A 39 -13.86 2.05 4.98
CA TYR A 39 -13.17 0.95 5.64
C TYR A 39 -12.39 1.40 6.88
N MET A 40 -11.90 2.63 6.91
CA MET A 40 -11.22 3.20 8.06
C MET A 40 -12.13 3.18 9.29
N ASN A 41 -13.33 3.73 9.17
CA ASN A 41 -14.27 3.83 10.29
C ASN A 41 -14.67 2.44 10.80
N ASP A 42 -15.09 1.53 9.90
CA ASP A 42 -15.46 0.15 10.24
C ASP A 42 -14.32 -0.62 10.93
N ASN A 43 -13.07 -0.36 10.51
CA ASN A 43 -11.90 -1.05 11.05
C ASN A 43 -11.43 -0.45 12.37
N LEU A 44 -11.50 0.86 12.56
CA LEU A 44 -11.16 1.51 13.82
C LEU A 44 -12.08 1.06 14.97
N GLU A 45 -13.39 0.90 14.72
CA GLU A 45 -14.35 0.44 15.72
C GLU A 45 -14.04 -0.96 16.27
N THR A 46 -13.47 -1.82 15.42
CA THR A 46 -13.20 -3.23 15.77
C THR A 46 -11.72 -3.55 15.93
N LEU A 47 -10.87 -2.51 15.94
CA LEU A 47 -9.42 -2.66 16.06
C LEU A 47 -9.03 -3.24 17.41
N ARG A 48 -8.17 -4.26 17.39
CA ARG A 48 -7.50 -4.77 18.60
C ARG A 48 -6.04 -4.32 18.57
N ILE A 49 -5.56 -3.75 19.66
CA ILE A 49 -4.20 -3.23 19.77
C ILE A 49 -3.43 -4.06 20.80
N PHE A 50 -2.23 -4.49 20.42
CA PHE A 50 -1.30 -5.24 21.27
C PHE A 50 0.02 -4.48 21.36
N ILE A 51 0.39 -4.07 22.56
CA ILE A 51 1.71 -3.48 22.83
C ILE A 51 2.62 -4.59 23.32
N LEU A 52 3.68 -4.86 22.57
CA LEU A 52 4.62 -5.94 22.87
C LEU A 52 5.74 -5.39 23.77
N LYS A 53 5.80 -5.83 25.02
CA LYS A 53 6.78 -5.35 26.03
C LYS A 53 8.17 -5.98 25.90
N SER A 54 8.38 -6.93 24.98
CA SER A 54 9.58 -7.75 25.01
C SER A 54 10.62 -7.34 23.95
N LYS A 55 11.78 -6.91 24.42
CA LYS A 55 13.03 -6.80 23.63
C LYS A 55 13.60 -8.17 23.16
N LEU A 56 12.94 -9.28 23.50
CA LEU A 56 13.40 -10.64 23.19
C LEU A 56 13.23 -11.04 21.73
N PHE A 57 12.45 -10.31 20.96
CA PHE A 57 12.28 -10.58 19.54
C PHE A 57 12.91 -9.44 18.73
N GLN A 58 14.01 -9.73 18.05
CA GLN A 58 14.52 -8.86 16.99
C GLN A 58 13.57 -8.91 15.78
N TYR A 59 12.41 -8.31 15.91
CA TYR A 59 11.56 -8.06 14.75
C TYR A 59 12.10 -6.85 14.00
N PRO A 60 12.22 -6.92 12.67
CA PRO A 60 12.64 -5.78 11.86
C PRO A 60 11.59 -4.65 11.81
N TYR A 61 10.38 -4.90 12.32
CA TYR A 61 9.26 -3.98 12.30
C TYR A 61 8.97 -3.44 13.71
N LYS A 62 8.75 -2.13 13.82
CA LYS A 62 8.37 -1.43 15.06
C LYS A 62 6.87 -1.48 15.33
N ALA A 63 6.08 -1.59 14.28
CA ALA A 63 4.65 -1.85 14.30
C ALA A 63 4.28 -2.80 13.16
N MET A 64 3.14 -3.48 13.26
CA MET A 64 2.60 -4.34 12.21
C MET A 64 1.08 -4.42 12.32
N TYR A 65 0.39 -4.22 11.21
CA TYR A 65 -1.04 -4.45 11.10
C TYR A 65 -1.35 -5.80 10.47
N ASN A 66 -2.17 -6.60 11.18
CA ASN A 66 -2.68 -7.88 10.67
C ASN A 66 -4.07 -7.67 10.03
N ASN A 67 -4.11 -7.67 8.70
CA ASN A 67 -5.31 -7.42 7.91
C ASN A 67 -6.39 -8.52 8.07
N LEU A 68 -6.04 -9.74 8.44
CA LEU A 68 -7.00 -10.84 8.62
C LEU A 68 -7.75 -10.76 9.95
N SER A 69 -7.07 -10.36 11.01
CA SER A 69 -7.61 -10.33 12.38
C SER A 69 -7.98 -8.93 12.86
N ASN A 70 -7.66 -7.88 12.09
CA ASN A 70 -7.79 -6.47 12.48
C ASN A 70 -7.03 -6.15 13.76
N GLU A 71 -5.76 -6.52 13.78
CA GLU A 71 -4.90 -6.36 14.94
C GLU A 71 -3.71 -5.49 14.61
N LEU A 72 -3.46 -4.49 15.44
CA LEU A 72 -2.28 -3.66 15.38
C LEU A 72 -1.34 -4.08 16.51
N MET A 73 -0.17 -4.60 16.14
CA MET A 73 0.90 -4.97 17.05
C MET A 73 1.94 -3.86 17.07
N ILE A 74 2.31 -3.36 18.24
CA ILE A 74 3.23 -2.24 18.42
C ILE A 74 4.38 -2.68 19.32
N LEU A 75 5.61 -2.54 18.81
CA LEU A 75 6.86 -2.72 19.56
C LEU A 75 7.41 -1.39 20.04
N GLU A 76 7.30 -0.35 19.22
CA GLU A 76 7.71 1.02 19.52
C GLU A 76 6.63 2.00 19.05
N GLU A 77 6.28 2.96 19.91
CA GLU A 77 5.29 4.00 19.60
C GLU A 77 5.94 5.16 18.84
N ASP A 78 6.42 4.90 17.62
CA ASP A 78 6.97 5.91 16.71
C ASP A 78 6.06 6.17 15.50
N ASP A 79 6.57 6.86 14.49
CA ASP A 79 5.77 7.26 13.33
C ASP A 79 5.53 6.13 12.31
N THR A 80 6.12 4.93 12.52
CA THR A 80 5.80 3.75 11.71
C THR A 80 4.34 3.30 11.91
N ILE A 81 3.72 3.69 13.01
CA ILE A 81 2.30 3.45 13.28
C ILE A 81 1.41 4.03 12.18
N TYR A 82 1.74 5.19 11.62
CA TYR A 82 0.94 5.81 10.55
C TYR A 82 0.90 4.98 9.26
N HIS A 83 1.99 4.28 8.94
CA HIS A 83 2.02 3.32 7.83
C HIS A 83 1.02 2.17 8.08
N GLU A 84 1.02 1.61 9.26
CA GLU A 84 0.12 0.51 9.64
C GLU A 84 -1.35 0.95 9.71
N LEU A 85 -1.61 2.17 10.18
CA LEU A 85 -2.95 2.76 10.20
C LEU A 85 -3.48 3.06 8.78
N LEU A 86 -2.61 3.39 7.82
CA LEU A 86 -3.00 3.50 6.42
C LEU A 86 -3.42 2.14 5.85
N HIS A 87 -2.71 1.06 6.17
CA HIS A 87 -3.15 -0.28 5.82
C HIS A 87 -4.50 -0.65 6.44
N LEU A 88 -4.73 -0.24 7.69
CA LEU A 88 -6.04 -0.40 8.34
C LEU A 88 -7.12 0.36 7.58
N SER A 89 -6.85 1.62 7.18
CA SER A 89 -7.84 2.50 6.55
C SER A 89 -8.37 1.98 5.21
N CYS A 90 -7.60 1.17 4.51
CA CYS A 90 -7.96 0.59 3.22
C CYS A 90 -8.27 -0.92 3.29
N ASN A 91 -8.39 -1.52 4.48
CA ASN A 91 -8.57 -2.96 4.62
C ASN A 91 -10.04 -3.38 4.47
N ASN A 92 -10.38 -3.97 3.32
CA ASN A 92 -11.70 -4.53 3.03
C ASN A 92 -11.77 -6.01 3.41
N ARG A 93 -12.39 -6.31 4.56
CA ARG A 93 -12.47 -7.65 5.16
C ARG A 93 -13.69 -8.47 4.72
N LYS A 94 -14.14 -8.33 3.49
CA LYS A 94 -15.29 -9.10 2.99
C LYS A 94 -14.87 -10.52 2.59
N ASN A 95 -15.40 -11.53 3.31
CA ASN A 95 -15.23 -12.96 3.00
C ASN A 95 -13.82 -13.54 3.29
N LYS A 96 -13.54 -14.75 2.76
CA LYS A 96 -12.25 -15.47 2.89
C LYS A 96 -11.08 -14.76 2.17
N ASN A 97 -11.37 -13.79 1.34
CA ASN A 97 -10.41 -12.97 0.64
C ASN A 97 -10.35 -11.61 1.32
N THR A 98 -9.16 -11.16 1.66
CA THR A 98 -8.93 -9.83 2.21
C THR A 98 -8.28 -8.99 1.14
N ILE A 99 -8.82 -7.80 0.90
CA ILE A 99 -8.23 -6.80 0.01
C ILE A 99 -7.80 -5.64 0.90
N ARG A 100 -6.54 -5.23 0.80
CA ARG A 100 -5.96 -4.14 1.55
C ARG A 100 -5.28 -3.19 0.57
N GLY A 101 -5.81 -2.01 0.39
CA GLY A 101 -5.33 -1.08 -0.63
C GLY A 101 -5.31 -1.75 -2.01
N PHE A 102 -4.14 -1.89 -2.59
CA PHE A 102 -3.96 -2.61 -3.85
C PHE A 102 -3.61 -4.09 -3.68
N ALA A 103 -3.32 -4.55 -2.47
CA ALA A 103 -2.95 -5.94 -2.23
C ALA A 103 -4.16 -6.85 -2.07
N HIS A 104 -4.15 -7.95 -2.81
CA HIS A 104 -5.13 -9.02 -2.69
C HIS A 104 -4.51 -10.21 -1.97
N TYR A 105 -5.18 -10.71 -0.93
CA TYR A 105 -4.77 -11.86 -0.15
C TYR A 105 -5.84 -12.95 -0.24
N THR A 106 -5.46 -14.12 -0.71
CA THR A 106 -6.34 -15.29 -0.77
C THR A 106 -5.78 -16.40 0.09
N LYS A 107 -6.56 -16.86 1.07
CA LYS A 107 -6.17 -18.01 1.88
C LYS A 107 -6.52 -19.29 1.13
N LYS A 108 -5.50 -20.01 0.64
CA LYS A 108 -5.65 -21.32 0.02
C LYS A 108 -5.01 -22.39 0.91
N GLN A 109 -5.86 -23.16 1.63
CA GLN A 109 -5.42 -24.16 2.61
C GLN A 109 -4.53 -23.52 3.72
N LYS A 110 -3.25 -23.93 3.82
CA LYS A 110 -2.27 -23.38 4.79
C LYS A 110 -1.48 -22.19 4.26
N ASN A 111 -1.61 -21.88 2.97
CA ASN A 111 -0.84 -20.83 2.30
C ASN A 111 -1.69 -19.58 2.10
N ILE A 112 -1.04 -18.41 2.20
CA ILE A 112 -1.60 -17.14 1.79
C ILE A 112 -0.95 -16.81 0.44
N LEU A 113 -1.78 -16.66 -0.59
CA LEU A 113 -1.35 -16.13 -1.87
C LEU A 113 -1.62 -14.63 -1.86
N SER A 114 -0.64 -13.86 -2.27
CA SER A 114 -0.77 -12.41 -2.39
C SER A 114 -0.44 -11.93 -3.81
N PHE A 115 -1.07 -10.84 -4.21
CA PHE A 115 -0.83 -10.15 -5.48
C PHE A 115 -0.88 -8.65 -5.25
N SER A 116 -0.02 -7.91 -5.95
CA SER A 116 0.08 -6.43 -5.86
C SER A 116 0.52 -5.90 -4.48
N THR A 117 1.27 -6.73 -3.73
CA THR A 117 1.78 -6.32 -2.40
C THR A 117 2.85 -5.24 -2.49
N GLY A 118 3.72 -5.28 -3.49
CA GLY A 118 4.76 -4.27 -3.68
C GLY A 118 4.19 -2.90 -4.01
N LEU A 119 3.17 -2.85 -4.86
CA LEU A 119 2.46 -1.60 -5.16
C LEU A 119 1.75 -1.05 -3.90
N ASP A 120 1.10 -1.91 -3.12
CA ASP A 120 0.42 -1.56 -1.88
C ASP A 120 1.39 -0.96 -0.85
N GLU A 121 2.46 -1.67 -0.53
CA GLU A 121 3.46 -1.24 0.46
C GLU A 121 4.11 0.09 0.08
N VAL A 122 4.51 0.23 -1.19
CA VAL A 122 5.16 1.46 -1.68
C VAL A 122 4.19 2.64 -1.67
N TYR A 123 2.94 2.42 -2.07
CA TYR A 123 1.96 3.51 -2.07
C TYR A 123 1.56 3.93 -0.66
N THR A 124 1.45 2.98 0.27
CA THR A 124 1.28 3.25 1.70
C THR A 124 2.41 4.12 2.25
N GLU A 125 3.65 3.81 1.90
CA GLU A 125 4.83 4.59 2.30
C GLU A 125 4.80 6.03 1.75
N ILE A 126 4.40 6.20 0.49
CA ILE A 126 4.23 7.52 -0.14
C ILE A 126 3.15 8.33 0.59
N LEU A 127 2.01 7.74 0.89
CA LEU A 127 0.94 8.41 1.62
C LEU A 127 1.34 8.74 3.06
N ALA A 128 2.02 7.84 3.76
CA ALA A 128 2.53 8.08 5.11
C ALA A 128 3.52 9.26 5.15
N ASN A 129 4.42 9.33 4.17
CA ASN A 129 5.32 10.48 4.04
C ASN A 129 4.54 11.79 3.82
N ARG A 130 3.62 11.79 2.86
CA ARG A 130 2.87 13.00 2.48
C ARG A 130 1.97 13.52 3.60
N LEU A 131 1.27 12.63 4.30
CA LEU A 131 0.26 13.02 5.29
C LEU A 131 0.85 13.27 6.68
N PHE A 132 1.90 12.53 7.04
CA PHE A 132 2.43 12.49 8.40
C PHE A 132 3.93 12.80 8.48
N ASN A 133 4.56 13.25 7.39
CA ASN A 133 6.00 13.52 7.29
C ASN A 133 6.90 12.32 7.68
N LYS A 134 6.39 11.10 7.52
CA LYS A 134 7.17 9.88 7.75
C LYS A 134 8.26 9.76 6.68
N GLU A 135 9.51 9.50 7.09
CA GLU A 135 10.59 9.28 6.13
C GLU A 135 10.31 8.08 5.22
N ILE A 136 10.50 8.25 3.90
CA ILE A 136 10.36 7.16 2.93
C ILE A 136 11.54 6.21 3.08
N ASN A 137 11.27 4.91 3.08
CA ASN A 137 12.30 3.89 3.10
C ASN A 137 13.19 3.99 1.85
N THR A 138 14.46 4.33 2.04
CA THR A 138 15.43 4.53 0.96
C THR A 138 15.83 3.26 0.21
N THR A 139 15.44 2.07 0.69
CA THR A 139 15.77 0.80 0.03
C THR A 139 14.94 0.56 -1.24
N THR A 140 13.75 1.18 -1.36
CA THR A 140 12.80 0.98 -2.47
C THR A 140 12.72 2.16 -3.45
N THR A 141 13.82 2.89 -3.62
CA THR A 141 13.85 4.19 -4.34
C THR A 141 13.31 4.13 -5.78
N LYS A 142 13.61 3.07 -6.53
CA LYS A 142 13.16 2.98 -7.94
C LYS A 142 11.70 2.54 -8.04
N THR A 143 11.23 1.70 -7.14
CA THR A 143 9.81 1.35 -7.09
C THR A 143 8.99 2.57 -6.67
N VAL A 144 9.44 3.35 -5.68
CA VAL A 144 8.82 4.63 -5.29
C VAL A 144 8.75 5.60 -6.47
N GLU A 145 9.83 5.77 -7.24
CA GLU A 145 9.85 6.62 -8.43
C GLU A 145 8.77 6.25 -9.44
N LEU A 146 8.61 4.95 -9.73
CA LEU A 146 7.60 4.45 -10.66
C LEU A 146 6.17 4.64 -10.16
N VAL A 147 5.94 4.46 -8.87
CA VAL A 147 4.62 4.63 -8.25
C VAL A 147 4.24 6.11 -8.15
N LEU A 148 5.19 7.02 -7.92
CA LEU A 148 4.96 8.46 -8.02
C LEU A 148 4.61 8.89 -9.45
N LEU A 149 5.24 8.32 -10.47
CA LEU A 149 4.87 8.54 -11.87
C LEU A 149 3.45 8.01 -12.17
N LEU A 150 3.10 6.83 -11.63
CA LEU A 150 1.76 6.28 -11.75
C LEU A 150 0.71 7.25 -11.15
N GLU A 151 0.97 7.79 -9.98
CA GLU A 151 0.06 8.73 -9.32
C GLU A 151 -0.17 10.00 -10.13
N GLN A 152 0.86 10.52 -10.79
CA GLN A 152 0.71 11.67 -11.70
C GLN A 152 -0.17 11.35 -12.93
N LEU A 153 -0.25 10.09 -13.31
CA LEU A 153 -1.06 9.64 -14.44
C LEU A 153 -2.49 9.27 -14.04
N ILE A 154 -2.72 8.82 -12.81
CA ILE A 154 -4.01 8.37 -12.29
C ILE A 154 -4.44 9.31 -11.16
N ASN A 155 -5.20 10.36 -11.49
CA ASN A 155 -5.54 11.43 -10.56
C ASN A 155 -6.30 10.97 -9.31
N ASN A 156 -7.09 9.88 -9.41
CA ASN A 156 -7.88 9.31 -8.32
C ASN A 156 -7.18 8.13 -7.63
N LEU A 157 -5.87 7.96 -7.81
CA LEU A 157 -5.12 6.85 -7.23
C LEU A 157 -5.28 6.73 -5.71
N PRO A 158 -5.27 7.84 -4.91
CA PRO A 158 -5.54 7.77 -3.48
C PRO A 158 -6.93 7.19 -3.14
N SER A 159 -7.97 7.60 -3.87
CA SER A 159 -9.32 7.08 -3.68
C SER A 159 -9.41 5.59 -4.03
N LEU A 160 -8.80 5.15 -5.13
CA LEU A 160 -8.72 3.73 -5.51
C LEU A 160 -8.02 2.89 -4.43
N TYR A 161 -6.95 3.42 -3.85
CA TYR A 161 -6.22 2.78 -2.77
C TYR A 161 -7.09 2.62 -1.52
N LEU A 162 -7.72 3.71 -1.04
CA LEU A 162 -8.55 3.70 0.16
C LEU A 162 -9.79 2.81 0.01
N ASN A 163 -10.35 2.73 -1.18
CA ASN A 163 -11.47 1.86 -1.50
C ASN A 163 -11.06 0.40 -1.82
N SER A 164 -9.78 0.08 -1.76
CA SER A 164 -9.25 -1.27 -2.08
C SER A 164 -9.65 -1.73 -3.48
N ASP A 165 -9.55 -0.83 -4.47
CA ASP A 165 -10.06 -1.06 -5.81
C ASP A 165 -8.95 -1.24 -6.85
N LEU A 166 -8.18 -2.32 -6.69
CA LEU A 166 -7.17 -2.73 -7.68
C LEU A 166 -7.80 -3.02 -9.04
N TYR A 167 -9.03 -3.52 -9.07
CA TYR A 167 -9.71 -3.83 -10.33
C TYR A 167 -9.94 -2.55 -11.15
N GLU A 168 -10.44 -1.49 -10.54
CA GLU A 168 -10.64 -0.22 -11.21
C GLU A 168 -9.30 0.41 -11.65
N LEU A 169 -8.24 0.28 -10.85
CA LEU A 169 -6.90 0.69 -11.28
C LEU A 169 -6.46 -0.02 -12.55
N VAL A 170 -6.68 -1.34 -12.63
CA VAL A 170 -6.35 -2.12 -13.84
C VAL A 170 -7.19 -1.67 -15.04
N LEU A 171 -8.49 -1.38 -14.83
CA LEU A 171 -9.35 -0.85 -15.88
C LEU A 171 -8.90 0.56 -16.34
N GLU A 172 -8.54 1.45 -15.42
CA GLU A 172 -8.00 2.76 -15.76
C GLU A 172 -6.75 2.65 -16.65
N LEU A 173 -5.81 1.79 -16.27
CA LEU A 173 -4.61 1.53 -17.06
C LEU A 173 -4.95 0.95 -18.43
N SER A 174 -5.95 0.07 -18.50
CA SER A 174 -6.36 -0.61 -19.73
C SER A 174 -7.07 0.31 -20.74
N LYS A 175 -7.46 1.53 -20.35
CA LYS A 175 -8.04 2.51 -21.28
C LYS A 175 -7.08 2.90 -22.40
N TYR A 176 -5.77 2.85 -22.15
CA TYR A 176 -4.72 3.27 -23.10
C TYR A 176 -3.71 2.16 -23.38
N THR A 177 -3.84 1.00 -22.74
CA THR A 177 -2.99 -0.18 -22.91
C THR A 177 -3.89 -1.41 -23.07
N SER A 178 -3.33 -2.61 -23.10
CA SER A 178 -4.12 -3.84 -22.97
C SER A 178 -4.25 -4.27 -21.50
N LEU A 179 -5.24 -5.09 -21.20
CA LEU A 179 -5.41 -5.69 -19.88
C LEU A 179 -4.15 -6.46 -19.44
N ASN A 180 -3.56 -7.23 -20.34
CA ASN A 180 -2.35 -8.01 -20.07
C ASN A 180 -1.15 -7.10 -19.74
N GLU A 181 -0.98 -6.00 -20.48
CA GLU A 181 0.10 -5.04 -20.21
C GLU A 181 -0.09 -4.36 -18.85
N SER A 182 -1.34 -4.05 -18.48
CA SER A 182 -1.67 -3.46 -17.18
C SER A 182 -1.38 -4.41 -16.02
N LEU A 183 -1.74 -5.68 -16.14
CA LEU A 183 -1.43 -6.71 -15.15
C LEU A 183 0.08 -6.98 -15.06
N ASP A 184 0.77 -7.03 -16.19
CA ASP A 184 2.22 -7.16 -16.27
C ASP A 184 2.94 -5.98 -15.58
N PHE A 185 2.41 -4.76 -15.71
CA PHE A 185 2.93 -3.59 -15.05
C PHE A 185 2.88 -3.76 -13.52
N ILE A 186 1.72 -4.14 -12.96
CA ILE A 186 1.56 -4.36 -11.52
C ILE A 186 2.49 -5.47 -11.03
N TYR A 187 2.54 -6.58 -11.75
CA TYR A 187 3.44 -7.69 -11.42
C TYR A 187 4.92 -7.28 -11.44
N ASN A 188 5.31 -6.42 -12.37
CA ASN A 188 6.69 -5.91 -12.41
C ASN A 188 7.00 -4.98 -11.25
N ILE A 189 6.04 -4.18 -10.74
CA ILE A 189 6.19 -3.39 -9.51
C ILE A 189 6.46 -4.33 -8.33
N ASP A 190 5.67 -5.39 -8.14
CA ASP A 190 5.88 -6.38 -7.07
C ASP A 190 7.29 -6.99 -7.14
N ARG A 191 7.73 -7.37 -8.33
CA ARG A 191 9.06 -7.96 -8.52
C ARG A 191 10.21 -7.00 -8.25
N LEU A 192 10.06 -5.72 -8.61
CA LEU A 192 11.05 -4.69 -8.29
C LEU A 192 11.14 -4.50 -6.78
N PHE A 193 10.00 -4.35 -6.12
CA PHE A 193 9.92 -4.23 -4.67
C PHE A 193 10.59 -5.41 -3.96
N GLU A 194 10.27 -6.65 -4.35
CA GLU A 194 10.92 -7.84 -3.78
C GLU A 194 12.44 -7.86 -3.95
N ILE A 195 12.95 -7.38 -5.09
CA ILE A 195 14.39 -7.32 -5.35
C ILE A 195 15.03 -6.23 -4.48
N GLU A 196 14.42 -5.07 -4.38
CA GLU A 196 14.92 -3.95 -3.57
C GLU A 196 14.95 -4.30 -2.08
N MET A 197 13.92 -4.98 -1.56
CA MET A 197 13.83 -5.40 -0.16
C MET A 197 14.89 -6.44 0.25
N LYS A 198 15.48 -7.18 -0.69
CA LYS A 198 16.52 -8.20 -0.40
C LYS A 198 17.89 -7.62 -0.03
N ASN A 199 18.09 -6.31 -0.01
CA ASN A 199 19.29 -5.56 0.43
C ASN A 199 20.64 -5.97 -0.18
N ASN A 200 20.76 -7.14 -0.84
CA ASN A 200 21.97 -7.68 -1.45
C ASN A 200 21.66 -8.17 -2.88
N ILE A 201 21.53 -7.22 -3.80
CA ILE A 201 21.29 -7.55 -5.21
C ILE A 201 22.56 -8.17 -5.80
N ARG A 202 22.56 -9.50 -6.01
CA ARG A 202 23.64 -10.21 -6.70
C ARG A 202 23.85 -9.65 -8.11
N LYS A 203 25.05 -9.78 -8.67
CA LYS A 203 25.37 -9.25 -10.02
C LYS A 203 24.36 -9.69 -11.08
N ARG A 204 23.93 -10.96 -11.06
CA ARG A 204 22.91 -11.54 -11.94
C ARG A 204 21.53 -10.86 -11.76
N ASP A 205 21.19 -10.50 -10.55
CA ASP A 205 19.89 -9.89 -10.25
C ASP A 205 19.86 -8.42 -10.66
N LYS A 206 21.04 -7.75 -10.78
CA LYS A 206 21.13 -6.34 -11.24
C LYS A 206 20.67 -6.18 -12.69
N GLU A 207 21.03 -7.09 -13.58
CA GLU A 207 20.59 -7.05 -14.99
C GLU A 207 19.09 -7.27 -15.10
N LYS A 208 18.57 -8.29 -14.40
CA LYS A 208 17.14 -8.57 -14.32
C LYS A 208 16.37 -7.38 -13.74
N TYR A 209 16.86 -6.79 -12.66
CA TYR A 209 16.29 -5.60 -12.04
C TYR A 209 16.21 -4.43 -13.04
N ARG A 210 17.32 -4.12 -13.74
CA ARG A 210 17.35 -3.08 -14.76
C ARG A 210 16.35 -3.32 -15.87
N ALA A 211 16.27 -4.56 -16.36
CA ALA A 211 15.33 -4.93 -17.43
C ALA A 211 13.87 -4.74 -16.99
N ILE A 212 13.51 -5.16 -15.77
CA ILE A 212 12.16 -5.00 -15.23
C ILE A 212 11.86 -3.50 -15.06
N TYR A 213 12.77 -2.71 -14.45
CA TYR A 213 12.60 -1.28 -14.28
C TYR A 213 12.37 -0.57 -15.62
N GLN A 214 13.20 -0.85 -16.63
CA GLN A 214 13.07 -0.23 -17.96
C GLN A 214 11.75 -0.61 -18.64
N LYS A 215 11.32 -1.87 -18.54
CA LYS A 215 10.02 -2.32 -19.06
C LYS A 215 8.86 -1.57 -18.37
N THR A 216 8.91 -1.42 -17.07
CA THR A 216 7.88 -0.75 -16.26
C THR A 216 7.83 0.75 -16.56
N LEU A 217 8.98 1.41 -16.63
CA LEU A 217 9.09 2.82 -17.02
C LEU A 217 8.58 3.06 -18.46
N TYR A 218 8.91 2.15 -19.39
CA TYR A 218 8.43 2.22 -20.77
C TYR A 218 6.91 2.14 -20.83
N PHE A 219 6.28 1.26 -20.05
CA PHE A 219 4.83 1.16 -19.96
C PHE A 219 4.19 2.51 -19.56
N LEU A 220 4.69 3.16 -18.49
CA LEU A 220 4.16 4.45 -18.03
C LEU A 220 4.31 5.54 -19.09
N LYS A 221 5.45 5.59 -19.79
CA LYS A 221 5.67 6.52 -20.90
C LYS A 221 4.70 6.29 -22.07
N GLN A 222 4.46 5.03 -22.43
CA GLN A 222 3.51 4.68 -23.49
C GLN A 222 2.06 5.01 -23.10
N TYR A 223 1.68 4.74 -21.85
CA TYR A 223 0.39 5.13 -21.30
C TYR A 223 0.19 6.65 -21.41
N GLN A 224 1.13 7.44 -20.93
CA GLN A 224 1.09 8.90 -20.99
C GLN A 224 0.98 9.42 -22.43
N TYR A 225 1.79 8.88 -23.34
CA TYR A 225 1.74 9.27 -24.75
C TYR A 225 0.37 9.01 -25.38
N LYS A 226 -0.16 7.79 -25.22
CA LYS A 226 -1.45 7.39 -25.80
C LYS A 226 -2.61 8.20 -25.18
N ARG A 227 -2.58 8.46 -23.87
CA ARG A 227 -3.55 9.31 -23.19
C ARG A 227 -3.55 10.73 -23.77
N ASN A 228 -2.39 11.37 -23.85
CA ASN A 228 -2.26 12.74 -24.41
C ASN A 228 -2.72 12.82 -25.85
N TYR A 229 -2.37 11.82 -26.68
CA TYR A 229 -2.82 11.76 -28.07
C TYR A 229 -4.35 11.67 -28.18
N GLN A 230 -4.99 10.83 -27.37
CA GLN A 230 -6.45 10.71 -27.38
C GLN A 230 -7.16 11.98 -26.88
N GLU A 231 -6.62 12.63 -25.87
CA GLU A 231 -7.15 13.90 -25.36
C GLU A 231 -7.07 15.01 -26.41
N GLN A 232 -5.95 15.13 -27.12
CA GLN A 232 -5.80 16.06 -28.25
C GLN A 232 -6.80 15.78 -29.37
N LYS A 233 -6.94 14.49 -29.76
CA LYS A 233 -7.92 14.09 -30.79
C LYS A 233 -9.36 14.42 -30.40
N LYS A 234 -9.73 14.30 -29.13
CA LYS A 234 -11.06 14.70 -28.63
C LYS A 234 -11.26 16.22 -28.76
N LYS A 235 -10.25 17.02 -28.39
CA LYS A 235 -10.31 18.50 -28.51
C LYS A 235 -10.46 18.93 -29.96
N LEU A 236 -9.75 18.31 -30.92
CA LEU A 236 -9.86 18.62 -32.35
C LEU A 236 -11.20 18.23 -32.97
N LYS A 237 -11.94 17.29 -32.39
CA LYS A 237 -13.29 16.91 -32.87
C LYS A 237 -14.41 17.82 -32.32
N LEU A 238 -14.10 18.65 -31.34
CA LEU A 238 -15.04 19.59 -30.73
C LEU A 238 -14.91 21.02 -31.34
N LEU A 239 -13.92 21.23 -32.18
CA LEU A 239 -13.73 22.41 -33.04
C LEU A 239 -14.32 22.18 -34.43
#